data_396720431d26bf868108ddce808b2369
#
_entry.id   396720431d26bf868108ddce808b2369
#
_cell.length_a   1.000
_cell.length_b   1.000
_cell.length_c   1.000
_cell.angle_alpha   90.00
_cell.angle_beta   90.00
_cell.angle_gamma   90.00
#
_symmetry.space_group_name_H-M   'P 1'
#
loop_
_entity.id
_entity.type
_entity.pdbx_description
1 polymer ?
#
loop_
_entity_poly.entity_id
_entity_poly.type
_entity_poly.pdbx_seq_one_letter_code
_entity_poly.pdbx_strand_id
1 'polypeptide(L)'
;MVNLLTLVTIRLTEEQFKKIKELADGLQMDVGELLEYALSFDMENLKLRVVLELLKQKKITVWRAARILGISFREMEEIMKKYNIPYPISVESVLSEIKEIKSSK
;
A
#
# COMPACT_ATOMS: atom_id res chain seq x y z
N MET A 1 10.62 29.42 1.08
CA MET A 1 9.82 28.32 0.47
C MET A 1 8.53 28.13 1.24
N VAL A 2 7.43 28.15 0.54
CA VAL A 2 6.12 28.02 1.20
C VAL A 2 5.75 26.54 1.28
N ASN A 3 5.51 26.04 2.49
CA ASN A 3 5.02 24.68 2.69
C ASN A 3 3.51 24.70 2.54
N LEU A 4 3.04 24.00 1.50
CA LEU A 4 1.62 23.82 1.31
C LEU A 4 1.16 22.62 2.13
N LEU A 5 0.30 22.88 3.09
CA LEU A 5 -0.26 21.82 3.93
C LEU A 5 -1.66 21.48 3.46
N THR A 6 -1.94 20.21 3.36
CA THR A 6 -3.27 19.72 3.00
C THR A 6 -3.80 18.90 4.19
N LEU A 7 -5.02 19.19 4.59
CA LEU A 7 -5.67 18.42 5.64
C LEU A 7 -6.37 17.21 5.04
N VAL A 8 -6.14 16.06 5.63
CA VAL A 8 -6.79 14.81 5.23
C VAL A 8 -7.45 14.21 6.47
N THR A 9 -8.71 13.83 6.33
CA THR A 9 -9.44 13.19 7.41
C THR A 9 -9.51 11.69 7.12
N ILE A 10 -9.10 10.88 8.09
CA ILE A 10 -9.17 9.43 7.97
C ILE A 10 -10.06 8.86 9.06
N ARG A 11 -10.62 7.69 8.79
CA ARG A 11 -11.43 6.97 9.76
C ARG A 11 -10.63 5.82 10.34
N LEU A 12 -10.61 5.74 11.64
CA LEU A 12 -9.96 4.65 12.36
C LEU A 12 -11.01 3.90 13.17
N THR A 13 -10.84 2.59 13.29
CA THR A 13 -11.66 1.82 14.21
C THR A 13 -11.24 2.17 15.62
N GLU A 14 -12.09 1.87 16.61
CA GLU A 14 -11.76 2.11 18.01
C GLU A 14 -10.49 1.37 18.42
N GLU A 15 -10.33 0.14 17.93
CA GLU A 15 -9.15 -0.65 18.21
C GLU A 15 -7.88 -0.02 17.62
N GLN A 16 -7.95 0.42 16.38
CA GLN A 16 -6.82 1.09 15.72
C GLN A 16 -6.46 2.38 16.46
N PHE A 17 -7.45 3.17 16.79
CA PHE A 17 -7.23 4.42 17.53
C PHE A 17 -6.59 4.16 18.89
N LYS A 18 -7.08 3.14 19.60
CA LYS A 18 -6.54 2.78 20.90
C LYS A 18 -5.07 2.44 20.84
N LYS A 19 -4.68 1.61 19.86
CA LYS A 19 -3.28 1.21 19.67
C LYS A 19 -2.39 2.40 19.34
N ILE A 20 -2.86 3.26 18.43
CA ILE A 20 -2.12 4.45 18.02
C ILE A 20 -2.00 5.41 19.21
N LYS A 21 -3.09 5.58 19.96
CA LYS A 21 -3.11 6.47 21.12
C LYS A 21 -2.13 5.99 22.21
N GLU A 22 -2.11 4.70 22.47
CA GLU A 22 -1.18 4.13 23.45
C GLU A 22 0.28 4.39 23.06
N LEU A 23 0.59 4.22 21.78
CA LEU A 23 1.93 4.48 21.28
C LEU A 23 2.27 5.97 21.36
N ALA A 24 1.35 6.83 20.94
CA ALA A 24 1.54 8.27 20.99
C ALA A 24 1.78 8.75 22.43
N ASP A 25 0.96 8.27 23.37
CA ASP A 25 1.10 8.62 24.79
C ASP A 25 2.45 8.16 25.34
N GLY A 26 2.88 6.94 24.96
CA GLY A 26 4.17 6.42 25.37
C GLY A 26 5.34 7.24 24.83
N LEU A 27 5.18 7.86 23.68
CA LEU A 27 6.19 8.70 23.05
C LEU A 27 6.00 10.19 23.39
N GLN A 28 4.98 10.51 24.16
CA GLN A 28 4.62 11.88 24.51
C GLN A 28 4.37 12.73 23.26
N MET A 29 3.66 12.14 22.31
CA MET A 29 3.30 12.76 21.05
C MET A 29 1.79 12.81 20.91
N ASP A 30 1.31 13.77 20.14
CA ASP A 30 -0.06 13.81 19.69
C ASP A 30 -0.27 12.74 18.61
N VAL A 31 -1.47 12.20 18.50
CA VAL A 31 -1.79 11.19 17.49
C VAL A 31 -1.49 11.70 16.08
N GLY A 32 -1.86 12.95 15.80
CA GLY A 32 -1.57 13.57 14.51
C GLY A 32 -0.08 13.64 14.21
N GLU A 33 0.70 14.05 15.21
CA GLU A 33 2.16 14.11 15.08
C GLU A 33 2.76 12.74 14.80
N LEU A 34 2.28 11.72 15.51
CA LEU A 34 2.75 10.35 15.32
C LEU A 34 2.52 9.89 13.88
N LEU A 35 1.32 10.14 13.36
CA LEU A 35 0.98 9.75 11.99
C LEU A 35 1.79 10.52 10.95
N GLU A 36 1.96 11.82 11.15
CA GLU A 36 2.81 12.63 10.27
C GLU A 36 4.25 12.12 10.26
N TYR A 37 4.76 11.80 11.43
CA TYR A 37 6.11 11.29 11.59
C TYR A 37 6.27 9.96 10.87
N ALA A 38 5.31 9.06 11.06
CA ALA A 38 5.34 7.74 10.41
C ALA A 38 5.34 7.86 8.89
N LEU A 39 4.56 8.78 8.34
CA LEU A 39 4.49 8.98 6.90
C LEU A 39 5.75 9.62 6.33
N SER A 40 6.51 10.36 7.14
CA SER A 40 7.73 11.02 6.67
C SER A 40 8.94 10.09 6.55
N PHE A 41 8.89 8.92 7.20
CA PHE A 41 10.05 8.05 7.27
C PHE A 41 10.35 7.30 5.98
N ASP A 42 9.36 6.63 5.40
CA ASP A 42 9.63 5.72 4.30
C ASP A 42 8.39 5.56 3.41
N MET A 43 8.22 6.52 2.54
CA MET A 43 7.08 6.52 1.63
C MET A 43 7.14 5.33 0.65
N GLU A 44 8.34 4.91 0.25
CA GLU A 44 8.50 3.77 -0.65
C GLU A 44 8.07 2.47 0.01
N ASN A 45 8.41 2.28 1.26
CA ASN A 45 7.99 1.10 2.00
C ASN A 45 6.47 1.09 2.23
N LEU A 46 5.89 2.25 2.50
CA LEU A 46 4.45 2.39 2.64
C LEU A 46 3.75 2.01 1.35
N LYS A 47 4.24 2.51 0.22
CA LYS A 47 3.71 2.22 -1.11
C LYS A 47 3.73 0.72 -1.39
N LEU A 48 4.86 0.06 -1.11
CA LEU A 48 5.00 -1.37 -1.29
C LEU A 48 3.99 -2.14 -0.42
N ARG A 49 3.87 -1.78 0.85
CA ARG A 49 2.98 -2.47 1.78
C ARG A 49 1.51 -2.35 1.37
N VAL A 50 1.11 -1.16 0.93
CA VAL A 50 -0.27 -0.95 0.47
C VAL A 50 -0.55 -1.79 -0.77
N VAL A 51 0.37 -1.79 -1.72
CA VAL A 51 0.22 -2.57 -2.96
C VAL A 51 0.10 -4.06 -2.64
N LEU A 52 0.96 -4.58 -1.75
CA LEU A 52 0.92 -5.98 -1.36
C LEU A 52 -0.40 -6.34 -0.69
N GLU A 53 -0.92 -5.46 0.14
CA GLU A 53 -2.21 -5.68 0.80
C GLU A 53 -3.35 -5.73 -0.20
N LEU A 54 -3.33 -4.82 -1.19
CA LEU A 54 -4.35 -4.80 -2.24
C LEU A 54 -4.30 -6.05 -3.12
N LEU A 55 -3.10 -6.57 -3.38
CA LEU A 55 -2.94 -7.84 -4.10
C LEU A 55 -3.52 -9.00 -3.30
N LYS A 56 -3.23 -9.04 -2.01
CA LYS A 56 -3.75 -10.05 -1.10
C LYS A 56 -5.26 -10.07 -1.08
N GLN A 57 -5.86 -8.89 -1.11
CA GLN A 57 -7.31 -8.73 -1.13
C GLN A 57 -7.92 -8.86 -2.53
N LYS A 58 -7.09 -9.09 -3.53
CA LYS A 58 -7.50 -9.23 -4.93
C LYS A 58 -8.19 -7.97 -5.47
N LYS A 59 -7.78 -6.81 -4.98
CA LYS A 59 -8.33 -5.52 -5.42
C LYS A 59 -7.60 -4.93 -6.62
N ILE A 60 -6.38 -5.38 -6.87
CA ILE A 60 -5.61 -4.98 -8.05
C ILE A 60 -4.95 -6.21 -8.68
N THR A 61 -4.62 -6.11 -9.95
CA THR A 61 -3.91 -7.17 -10.67
C THR A 61 -2.41 -7.08 -10.41
N VAL A 62 -1.70 -8.17 -10.65
CA VAL A 62 -0.23 -8.21 -10.55
C VAL A 62 0.40 -7.21 -11.51
N TRP A 63 -0.13 -7.11 -12.71
CA TRP A 63 0.36 -6.18 -13.72
C TRP A 63 0.24 -4.73 -13.28
N ARG A 64 -0.92 -4.39 -12.71
CA ARG A 64 -1.15 -3.04 -12.20
C ARG A 64 -0.24 -2.73 -11.02
N ALA A 65 -0.04 -3.70 -10.14
CA ALA A 65 0.87 -3.55 -9.00
C ALA A 65 2.28 -3.24 -9.46
N ALA A 66 2.77 -3.99 -10.45
CA ALA A 66 4.09 -3.77 -11.02
C ALA A 66 4.22 -2.35 -11.59
N ARG A 67 3.19 -1.90 -12.30
CA ARG A 67 3.16 -0.58 -12.89
C ARG A 67 3.17 0.52 -11.83
N ILE A 68 2.39 0.36 -10.77
CA ILE A 68 2.34 1.32 -9.67
C ILE A 68 3.71 1.43 -9.00
N LEU A 69 4.39 0.31 -8.81
CA LEU A 69 5.71 0.28 -8.18
C LEU A 69 6.85 0.64 -9.13
N GLY A 70 6.55 0.75 -10.43
CA GLY A 70 7.57 1.07 -11.42
C GLY A 70 8.57 -0.04 -11.65
N ILE A 71 8.15 -1.28 -11.52
CA ILE A 71 8.99 -2.47 -11.68
C ILE A 71 8.42 -3.38 -12.76
N SER A 72 9.21 -4.36 -13.19
CA SER A 72 8.77 -5.33 -14.19
C SER A 72 7.79 -6.33 -13.57
N PHE A 73 7.02 -6.99 -14.42
CA PHE A 73 6.11 -8.05 -13.99
C PHE A 73 6.87 -9.16 -13.26
N ARG A 74 8.04 -9.54 -13.79
CA ARG A 74 8.87 -10.57 -13.19
C ARG A 74 9.34 -10.18 -11.78
N GLU A 75 9.77 -8.93 -11.61
CA GLU A 75 10.16 -8.42 -10.30
C GLU A 75 9.01 -8.45 -9.32
N MET A 76 7.80 -8.13 -9.81
CA MET A 76 6.61 -8.19 -8.97
C MET A 76 6.31 -9.62 -8.53
N GLU A 77 6.45 -10.58 -9.43
CA GLU A 77 6.27 -12.00 -9.08
C GLU A 77 7.27 -12.44 -8.00
N GLU A 78 8.52 -11.99 -8.10
CA GLU A 78 9.54 -12.31 -7.11
C GLU A 78 9.20 -11.71 -5.74
N ILE A 79 8.70 -10.49 -5.71
CA ILE A 79 8.25 -9.84 -4.49
C ILE A 79 7.09 -10.61 -3.86
N MET A 80 6.14 -11.03 -4.68
CA MET A 80 5.01 -11.81 -4.20
C MET A 80 5.45 -13.13 -3.55
N LYS A 81 6.43 -13.80 -4.15
CA LYS A 81 6.99 -15.02 -3.58
C LYS A 81 7.66 -14.74 -2.24
N LYS A 82 8.42 -13.66 -2.16
CA LYS A 82 9.12 -13.25 -0.95
C LYS A 82 8.16 -13.03 0.22
N TYR A 83 7.00 -12.45 -0.06
CA TYR A 83 6.01 -12.13 0.97
C TYR A 83 4.89 -13.16 1.05
N ASN A 84 5.05 -14.31 0.39
CA ASN A 84 4.09 -15.42 0.41
C ASN A 84 2.69 -15.02 0.00
N ILE A 85 2.59 -14.17 -1.02
CA ILE A 85 1.30 -13.77 -1.58
C ILE A 85 0.99 -14.71 -2.73
N PRO A 86 -0.10 -15.48 -2.65
CA PRO A 86 -0.44 -16.41 -3.72
C PRO A 86 -0.81 -15.66 -4.99
N TYR A 87 -0.29 -16.14 -6.11
CA TYR A 87 -0.65 -15.59 -7.41
C TYR A 87 -2.15 -15.84 -7.63
N PRO A 88 -2.92 -14.80 -7.99
CA PRO A 88 -4.34 -14.99 -8.21
C PRO A 88 -4.58 -15.80 -9.49
N ILE A 89 -4.95 -17.07 -9.34
CA ILE A 89 -5.22 -17.95 -10.46
C ILE A 89 -6.74 -18.07 -10.63
N SER A 90 -7.38 -17.00 -11.04
CA SER A 90 -8.78 -17.05 -11.44
C SER A 90 -8.86 -16.61 -12.89
N VAL A 91 -9.88 -17.09 -13.59
CA VAL A 91 -10.09 -16.69 -14.98
C VAL A 91 -10.25 -15.18 -15.06
N GLU A 92 -10.96 -14.59 -14.11
CA GLU A 92 -11.16 -13.16 -14.06
C GLU A 92 -9.86 -12.39 -13.88
N SER A 93 -8.98 -12.86 -13.00
CA SER A 93 -7.68 -12.23 -12.79
C SER A 93 -6.83 -12.29 -14.05
N VAL A 94 -6.82 -13.44 -14.72
CA VAL A 94 -6.06 -13.61 -15.96
C VAL A 94 -6.60 -12.68 -17.04
N LEU A 95 -7.91 -12.62 -17.20
CA LEU A 95 -8.53 -11.74 -18.20
C LEU A 95 -8.26 -10.28 -17.91
N SER A 96 -8.33 -9.88 -16.64
CA SER A 96 -8.03 -8.51 -16.24
C SER A 96 -6.58 -8.13 -16.55
N GLU A 97 -5.64 -9.03 -16.27
CA GLU A 97 -4.23 -8.80 -16.56
C GLU A 97 -3.96 -8.70 -18.06
N ILE A 98 -4.57 -9.56 -18.85
CA ILE A 98 -4.44 -9.50 -20.31
C ILE A 98 -4.96 -8.16 -20.82
N LYS A 99 -6.08 -7.70 -20.29
CA LYS A 99 -6.68 -6.42 -20.66
C LYS A 99 -5.76 -5.27 -20.33
N GLU A 100 -5.12 -5.29 -19.17
CA GLU A 100 -4.17 -4.25 -18.78
C GLU A 100 -2.92 -4.25 -19.65
N ILE A 101 -2.43 -5.42 -20.01
CA ILE A 101 -1.28 -5.55 -20.91
C ILE A 101 -1.60 -4.91 -22.26
N LYS A 102 -2.78 -5.16 -22.79
CA LYS A 102 -3.21 -4.58 -24.08
C LYS A 102 -3.37 -3.08 -24.00
N SER A 103 -3.86 -2.56 -22.88
CA SER A 103 -4.08 -1.12 -22.74
C SER A 103 -2.83 -0.34 -22.36
N SER A 104 -1.76 -1.00 -21.97
CA SER A 104 -0.52 -0.34 -21.54
C SER A 104 0.46 -0.06 -22.68
N LYS A 105 0.04 -0.29 -23.89
CA LYS A 105 0.89 0.04 -25.06
C LYS A 105 0.88 1.52 -25.39
#